data_d438141c6c090aaa011dad3ae8883b5c
#
_entry.id   d438141c6c090aaa011dad3ae8883b5c
#
_cell.length_a   1.000
_cell.length_b   1.000
_cell.length_c   1.000
_cell.angle_alpha   90.00
_cell.angle_beta   90.00
_cell.angle_gamma   90.00
#
_symmetry.space_group_name_H-M   'P 1'
#
loop_
_entity.id
_entity.type
_entity.pdbx_description
1 polymer ?
#
loop_
_entity_poly.entity_id
_entity_poly.type
_entity_poly.pdbx_seq_one_letter_code
_entity_poly.pdbx_strand_id
1 'polypeptide(L)'
;MKKIITLFLITTMLSCCSRDNDRPKTELEKLPPATQIGANTAGCLVNGIAFLPKGNFPTLICNYNDGENFSLFIKERIIQGSNENVRTILISSFNQNLHDNVGVRFPLTIYGSNSKSGEYVTYNTVSGEMHYETNTIVTGELKITYHNYNPPIISGTFWFDAINSSGEIVKVREGRFDMQY
;
A
#
# COMPACT_ATOMS: atom_id res chain seq x y z
N MET A 1 -59.22 1.93 -1.98
CA MET A 1 -58.33 2.98 -1.54
C MET A 1 -57.10 2.46 -0.77
N LYS A 2 -57.20 1.52 0.15
CA LYS A 2 -56.06 0.97 0.92
C LYS A 2 -54.95 0.32 0.05
N LYS A 3 -55.30 -0.36 -1.07
CA LYS A 3 -54.33 -1.02 -1.96
C LYS A 3 -53.51 -0.06 -2.84
N ILE A 4 -54.03 1.13 -3.15
CA ILE A 4 -53.33 2.15 -3.96
C ILE A 4 -52.29 2.88 -3.10
N ILE A 5 -52.58 3.08 -1.80
CA ILE A 5 -51.64 3.71 -0.87
C ILE A 5 -50.43 2.81 -0.63
N THR A 6 -50.63 1.48 -0.55
CA THR A 6 -49.52 0.52 -0.38
C THR A 6 -48.60 0.46 -1.61
N LEU A 7 -49.16 0.60 -2.82
CA LEU A 7 -48.38 0.61 -4.05
C LEU A 7 -47.54 1.90 -4.18
N PHE A 8 -48.04 3.05 -3.69
CA PHE A 8 -47.31 4.32 -3.72
C PHE A 8 -46.15 4.36 -2.71
N LEU A 9 -46.27 3.64 -1.61
CA LEU A 9 -45.21 3.55 -0.58
C LEU A 9 -44.03 2.68 -1.03
N ILE A 10 -44.25 1.69 -1.91
CA ILE A 10 -43.19 0.81 -2.43
C ILE A 10 -42.36 1.52 -3.52
N THR A 11 -42.94 2.45 -4.28
CA THR A 11 -42.23 3.17 -5.34
C THR A 11 -41.29 4.26 -4.83
N THR A 12 -41.41 4.72 -3.60
CA THR A 12 -40.53 5.75 -3.01
C THR A 12 -39.22 5.20 -2.46
N MET A 13 -39.06 3.87 -2.33
CA MET A 13 -37.85 3.23 -1.82
C MET A 13 -36.80 2.94 -2.91
N LEU A 14 -37.09 3.21 -4.19
CA LEU A 14 -36.20 2.91 -5.32
C LEU A 14 -35.38 4.14 -5.83
N SER A 15 -35.48 5.30 -5.18
CA SER A 15 -34.78 6.52 -5.64
C SER A 15 -33.50 6.85 -4.86
N CYS A 16 -32.86 5.87 -4.21
CA CYS A 16 -31.55 6.08 -3.61
C CYS A 16 -30.45 5.46 -4.49
N CYS A 17 -30.39 5.87 -5.76
CA CYS A 17 -29.23 5.68 -6.59
C CYS A 17 -28.49 7.02 -6.65
N SER A 18 -27.60 7.27 -5.69
CA SER A 18 -26.77 8.47 -5.68
C SER A 18 -25.84 8.44 -6.89
N ARG A 19 -25.97 9.44 -7.74
CA ARG A 19 -25.05 9.75 -8.85
C ARG A 19 -23.72 10.33 -8.33
N ASP A 20 -23.01 9.60 -7.47
CA ASP A 20 -21.68 10.00 -6.99
C ASP A 20 -20.53 9.61 -7.94
N ASN A 21 -20.87 9.07 -9.14
CA ASN A 21 -19.87 8.55 -10.06
C ASN A 21 -19.26 9.60 -11.03
N ASP A 22 -19.74 10.82 -11.05
CA ASP A 22 -19.31 11.83 -12.04
C ASP A 22 -18.22 12.80 -11.53
N ARG A 23 -17.87 12.78 -10.24
CA ARG A 23 -16.76 13.59 -9.75
C ARG A 23 -15.43 12.87 -9.90
N PRO A 24 -14.34 13.57 -10.24
CA PRO A 24 -13.01 12.98 -10.20
C PRO A 24 -12.71 12.42 -8.81
N LYS A 25 -12.18 11.18 -8.77
CA LYS A 25 -11.73 10.57 -7.51
C LYS A 25 -10.58 11.38 -6.91
N THR A 26 -10.64 11.59 -5.61
CA THR A 26 -9.48 12.10 -4.85
C THR A 26 -8.33 11.08 -4.90
N GLU A 27 -7.11 11.51 -4.61
CA GLU A 27 -5.96 10.60 -4.59
C GLU A 27 -6.16 9.45 -3.60
N LEU A 28 -6.77 9.71 -2.44
CA LEU A 28 -7.10 8.68 -1.45
C LEU A 28 -8.13 7.66 -1.96
N GLU A 29 -9.14 8.11 -2.71
CA GLU A 29 -10.18 7.25 -3.28
C GLU A 29 -9.69 6.36 -4.43
N LYS A 30 -8.52 6.64 -4.97
CA LYS A 30 -7.86 5.77 -5.97
C LYS A 30 -7.21 4.55 -5.34
N LEU A 31 -6.89 4.59 -4.04
CA LEU A 31 -6.25 3.47 -3.35
C LEU A 31 -7.23 2.29 -3.20
N PRO A 32 -6.72 1.03 -3.24
CA PRO A 32 -7.57 -0.14 -3.01
C PRO A 32 -8.14 -0.13 -1.60
N PRO A 33 -9.30 -0.75 -1.36
CA PRO A 33 -9.82 -0.90 0.00
C PRO A 33 -8.86 -1.74 0.87
N ALA A 34 -8.82 -1.45 2.17
CA ALA A 34 -8.09 -2.25 3.14
C ALA A 34 -8.91 -3.52 3.46
N THR A 35 -8.67 -4.60 2.72
CA THR A 35 -9.30 -5.90 2.89
C THR A 35 -8.40 -6.89 3.62
N GLN A 36 -8.92 -8.10 3.95
CA GLN A 36 -8.21 -9.17 4.66
C GLN A 36 -8.58 -10.52 4.07
N ILE A 37 -8.65 -10.58 2.74
CA ILE A 37 -9.14 -11.75 1.99
C ILE A 37 -8.11 -12.28 0.99
N GLY A 38 -6.89 -11.72 0.98
CA GLY A 38 -5.86 -12.06 0.00
C GLY A 38 -6.20 -11.56 -1.40
N ALA A 39 -6.69 -10.32 -1.50
CA ALA A 39 -7.12 -9.72 -2.77
C ALA A 39 -5.97 -9.42 -3.74
N ASN A 40 -4.70 -9.58 -3.31
CA ASN A 40 -3.50 -9.22 -4.04
C ASN A 40 -3.50 -7.75 -4.49
N THR A 41 -3.80 -6.87 -3.55
CA THR A 41 -3.85 -5.43 -3.76
C THR A 41 -2.95 -4.70 -2.78
N ALA A 42 -2.32 -3.62 -3.23
CA ALA A 42 -1.60 -2.68 -2.38
C ALA A 42 -1.56 -1.29 -3.01
N GLY A 43 -1.31 -0.28 -2.20
CA GLY A 43 -1.11 1.09 -2.64
C GLY A 43 -0.89 2.04 -1.47
N CYS A 44 -0.40 3.22 -1.77
CA CYS A 44 -0.16 4.28 -0.79
C CYS A 44 -0.26 5.66 -1.45
N LEU A 45 -0.12 6.72 -0.68
CA LEU A 45 0.14 8.06 -1.17
C LEU A 45 1.63 8.38 -1.04
N VAL A 46 2.27 8.80 -2.13
CA VAL A 46 3.64 9.34 -2.13
C VAL A 46 3.55 10.84 -2.34
N ASN A 47 3.93 11.62 -1.34
CA ASN A 47 3.77 13.09 -1.33
C ASN A 47 2.34 13.54 -1.70
N GLY A 48 1.33 12.78 -1.22
CA GLY A 48 -0.09 13.08 -1.45
C GLY A 48 -0.67 12.56 -2.78
N ILE A 49 0.13 11.95 -3.65
CA ILE A 49 -0.29 11.38 -4.93
C ILE A 49 -0.42 9.86 -4.81
N ALA A 50 -1.50 9.30 -5.34
CA ALA A 50 -1.73 7.85 -5.33
C ALA A 50 -0.62 7.10 -6.08
N PHE A 51 -0.05 6.12 -5.40
CA PHE A 51 0.97 5.23 -5.89
C PHE A 51 0.43 3.80 -5.90
N LEU A 52 0.28 3.23 -7.08
CA LEU A 52 -0.35 1.94 -7.30
C LEU A 52 0.57 1.04 -8.14
N PRO A 53 0.47 -0.29 -7.99
CA PRO A 53 1.18 -1.22 -8.88
C PRO A 53 0.82 -0.93 -10.34
N LYS A 54 1.83 -0.68 -11.19
CA LYS A 54 1.61 -0.36 -12.60
C LYS A 54 2.79 -0.79 -13.47
N GLY A 55 2.52 -1.46 -14.58
CA GLY A 55 3.53 -1.89 -15.53
C GLY A 55 3.23 -3.29 -16.09
N ASN A 56 4.11 -3.78 -16.95
CA ASN A 56 4.02 -5.08 -17.62
C ASN A 56 5.03 -6.13 -17.08
N PHE A 57 5.47 -5.97 -15.85
CA PHE A 57 6.34 -6.89 -15.11
C PHE A 57 5.74 -7.11 -13.71
N PRO A 58 6.25 -8.01 -12.87
CA PRO A 58 5.75 -8.15 -11.50
C PRO A 58 5.85 -6.84 -10.73
N THR A 59 4.69 -6.18 -10.55
CA THR A 59 4.58 -4.85 -9.94
C THR A 59 4.20 -4.88 -8.48
N LEU A 60 3.73 -6.04 -8.01
CA LEU A 60 3.35 -6.27 -6.63
C LEU A 60 3.90 -7.64 -6.20
N ILE A 61 4.77 -7.64 -5.20
CA ILE A 61 5.45 -8.84 -4.71
C ILE A 61 5.37 -8.81 -3.19
N CYS A 62 4.93 -9.91 -2.60
CA CYS A 62 4.94 -10.12 -1.16
C CYS A 62 5.66 -11.44 -0.86
N ASN A 63 6.65 -11.40 0.01
CA ASN A 63 7.31 -12.59 0.53
C ASN A 63 7.19 -12.57 2.05
N TYR A 64 6.84 -13.69 2.63
CA TYR A 64 6.81 -13.87 4.07
C TYR A 64 7.32 -15.26 4.44
N ASN A 65 8.35 -15.30 5.27
CA ASN A 65 8.84 -16.49 5.98
C ASN A 65 8.74 -16.20 7.48
N ASP A 66 7.99 -17.03 8.17
CA ASP A 66 7.70 -16.82 9.58
C ASP A 66 8.95 -16.75 10.45
N GLY A 67 9.07 -15.70 11.26
CA GLY A 67 10.24 -15.45 12.11
C GLY A 67 11.51 -15.02 11.38
N GLU A 68 11.57 -15.09 10.06
CA GLU A 68 12.76 -14.78 9.27
C GLU A 68 12.65 -13.43 8.55
N ASN A 69 11.76 -13.34 7.56
CA ASN A 69 11.65 -12.13 6.76
C ASN A 69 10.23 -11.85 6.25
N PHE A 70 9.95 -10.58 6.09
CA PHE A 70 8.83 -10.06 5.33
C PHE A 70 9.34 -9.01 4.37
N SER A 71 8.86 -9.04 3.13
CA SER A 71 9.08 -7.97 2.17
C SER A 71 7.86 -7.74 1.29
N LEU A 72 7.47 -6.49 1.15
CA LEU A 72 6.42 -6.02 0.25
C LEU A 72 7.01 -5.02 -0.72
N PHE A 73 6.94 -5.32 -2.02
CA PHE A 73 7.31 -4.41 -3.10
C PHE A 73 6.05 -3.94 -3.82
N ILE A 74 5.89 -2.63 -3.93
CA ILE A 74 4.89 -1.99 -4.78
C ILE A 74 5.67 -1.21 -5.82
N LYS A 75 5.53 -1.55 -7.11
CA LYS A 75 6.32 -0.98 -8.20
C LYS A 75 5.41 -0.33 -9.23
N GLU A 76 5.83 0.84 -9.69
CA GLU A 76 5.26 1.51 -10.85
C GLU A 76 6.34 1.69 -11.90
N ARG A 77 6.04 1.27 -13.13
CA ARG A 77 6.91 1.44 -14.29
C ARG A 77 6.20 2.22 -15.38
N ILE A 78 6.82 3.30 -15.82
CA ILE A 78 6.31 4.15 -16.91
C ILE A 78 7.39 4.22 -17.98
N ILE A 79 7.03 3.85 -19.20
CA ILE A 79 7.91 3.94 -20.37
C ILE A 79 7.36 5.03 -21.28
N GLN A 80 8.20 6.01 -21.64
CA GLN A 80 7.89 7.10 -22.55
C GLN A 80 8.98 7.18 -23.62
N GLY A 81 8.74 6.59 -24.77
CA GLY A 81 9.75 6.44 -25.82
C GLY A 81 10.91 5.56 -25.33
N SER A 82 12.15 6.11 -25.35
CA SER A 82 13.34 5.44 -24.81
C SER A 82 13.55 5.67 -23.30
N ASN A 83 12.76 6.53 -22.67
CA ASN A 83 12.90 6.82 -21.26
C ASN A 83 12.06 5.86 -20.41
N GLU A 84 12.71 5.25 -19.44
CA GLU A 84 12.08 4.40 -18.44
C GLU A 84 12.17 5.07 -17.08
N ASN A 85 11.03 5.11 -16.39
CA ASN A 85 10.93 5.53 -15.00
C ASN A 85 10.36 4.37 -14.19
N VAL A 86 11.09 3.91 -13.20
CA VAL A 86 10.62 2.91 -12.23
C VAL A 86 10.62 3.56 -10.85
N ARG A 87 9.52 3.40 -10.13
CA ARG A 87 9.39 3.81 -8.74
C ARG A 87 9.02 2.59 -7.92
N THR A 88 9.60 2.44 -6.76
CA THR A 88 9.39 1.27 -5.89
C THR A 88 9.19 1.74 -4.46
N ILE A 89 8.13 1.26 -3.82
CA ILE A 89 7.99 1.23 -2.36
C ILE A 89 8.42 -0.16 -1.91
N LEU A 90 9.32 -0.23 -0.94
CA LEU A 90 9.71 -1.45 -0.24
C LEU A 90 9.45 -1.29 1.25
N ILE A 91 8.73 -2.23 1.82
CA ILE A 91 8.63 -2.43 3.27
C ILE A 91 9.31 -3.76 3.58
N SER A 92 10.24 -3.76 4.51
CA SER A 92 10.93 -4.97 4.94
C SER A 92 10.97 -5.13 6.45
N SER A 93 11.00 -6.37 6.89
CA SER A 93 11.17 -6.75 8.29
C SER A 93 11.99 -8.04 8.36
N PHE A 94 13.01 -8.07 9.22
CA PHE A 94 13.91 -9.21 9.40
C PHE A 94 13.88 -9.72 10.83
N ASN A 95 13.90 -11.05 10.98
CA ASN A 95 13.90 -11.77 12.25
C ASN A 95 12.74 -11.33 13.19
N GLN A 96 11.56 -11.14 12.62
CA GLN A 96 10.36 -10.76 13.37
C GLN A 96 9.23 -11.74 13.10
N ASN A 97 8.60 -12.23 14.14
CA ASN A 97 7.36 -12.99 14.03
C ASN A 97 6.19 -12.02 13.89
N LEU A 98 5.72 -11.83 12.67
CA LEU A 98 4.59 -10.95 12.39
C LEU A 98 3.24 -11.63 12.69
N HIS A 99 3.19 -12.97 12.63
CA HIS A 99 1.97 -13.73 12.88
C HIS A 99 1.45 -13.55 14.32
N ASP A 100 2.32 -13.74 15.31
CA ASP A 100 1.93 -13.61 16.73
C ASP A 100 1.71 -12.16 17.15
N ASN A 101 2.05 -11.21 16.28
CA ASN A 101 1.99 -9.78 16.56
C ASN A 101 0.96 -9.03 15.69
N VAL A 102 -0.10 -9.71 15.25
CA VAL A 102 -1.23 -9.06 14.57
C VAL A 102 -1.83 -7.97 15.45
N GLY A 103 -1.99 -6.77 14.90
CA GLY A 103 -2.48 -5.59 15.62
C GLY A 103 -1.39 -4.75 16.26
N VAL A 104 -0.17 -5.28 16.43
CA VAL A 104 0.98 -4.53 16.97
C VAL A 104 1.52 -3.56 15.92
N ARG A 105 1.99 -2.41 16.37
CA ARG A 105 2.65 -1.39 15.56
C ARG A 105 4.15 -1.57 15.63
N PHE A 106 4.78 -1.78 14.48
CA PHE A 106 6.22 -1.92 14.36
C PHE A 106 6.83 -0.63 13.82
N PRO A 107 7.77 0.00 14.52
CA PRO A 107 8.47 1.16 13.99
C PRO A 107 9.33 0.76 12.79
N LEU A 108 9.21 1.50 11.69
CA LEU A 108 10.12 1.44 10.56
C LEU A 108 11.26 2.42 10.80
N THR A 109 12.48 1.91 10.90
CA THR A 109 13.66 2.72 11.24
C THR A 109 14.78 2.49 10.24
N ILE A 110 15.79 1.72 10.58
CA ILE A 110 16.95 1.48 9.73
C ILE A 110 16.90 0.08 9.14
N TYR A 111 17.39 -0.07 7.91
CA TYR A 111 17.61 -1.39 7.31
C TYR A 111 18.74 -2.15 8.03
N GLY A 112 18.56 -3.44 8.29
CA GLY A 112 19.58 -4.32 8.92
C GLY A 112 18.99 -5.56 9.56
N SER A 113 19.84 -6.34 10.23
CA SER A 113 19.42 -7.52 10.99
C SER A 113 18.52 -7.10 12.16
N ASN A 114 17.45 -7.86 12.42
CA ASN A 114 16.45 -7.58 13.46
C ASN A 114 15.76 -6.21 13.34
N SER A 115 15.68 -5.69 12.13
CA SER A 115 15.13 -4.35 11.86
C SER A 115 13.90 -4.39 10.98
N LYS A 116 13.27 -3.26 10.88
CA LYS A 116 12.16 -2.98 9.97
C LYS A 116 12.42 -1.64 9.30
N SER A 117 12.32 -1.60 7.99
CA SER A 117 12.57 -0.40 7.20
C SER A 117 11.48 -0.14 6.16
N GLY A 118 11.37 1.13 5.78
CA GLY A 118 10.62 1.57 4.62
C GLY A 118 11.56 2.30 3.65
N GLU A 119 11.42 2.01 2.38
CA GLU A 119 12.24 2.58 1.33
C GLU A 119 11.37 3.07 0.17
N TYR A 120 11.79 4.17 -0.43
CA TYR A 120 11.27 4.63 -1.71
C TYR A 120 12.46 4.78 -2.67
N VAL A 121 12.42 4.03 -3.75
CA VAL A 121 13.49 4.01 -4.75
C VAL A 121 12.94 4.53 -6.07
N THR A 122 13.66 5.43 -6.72
CA THR A 122 13.35 5.87 -8.07
C THR A 122 14.50 5.53 -9.00
N TYR A 123 14.19 5.05 -10.18
CA TYR A 123 15.12 4.84 -11.26
C TYR A 123 14.64 5.56 -12.53
N ASN A 124 15.54 6.26 -13.18
CA ASN A 124 15.29 6.88 -14.47
C ASN A 124 16.50 6.62 -15.38
N THR A 125 16.26 6.27 -16.64
CA THR A 125 17.34 5.96 -17.61
C THR A 125 18.32 7.12 -17.85
N VAL A 126 17.92 8.34 -17.53
CA VAL A 126 18.76 9.55 -17.72
C VAL A 126 19.48 9.94 -16.44
N SER A 127 18.78 9.96 -15.30
CA SER A 127 19.32 10.44 -14.01
C SER A 127 19.85 9.34 -13.08
N GLY A 128 19.63 8.07 -13.43
CA GLY A 128 20.05 6.93 -12.61
C GLY A 128 19.09 6.62 -11.46
N GLU A 129 19.62 6.01 -10.43
CA GLU A 129 18.87 5.53 -9.27
C GLU A 129 19.05 6.47 -8.07
N MET A 130 17.97 6.65 -7.31
CA MET A 130 17.97 7.43 -6.08
C MET A 130 17.19 6.67 -5.00
N HIS A 131 17.80 6.54 -3.83
CA HIS A 131 17.26 5.86 -2.67
C HIS A 131 16.86 6.86 -1.59
N TYR A 132 15.67 6.65 -1.03
CA TYR A 132 15.16 7.31 0.16
C TYR A 132 14.85 6.22 1.18
N GLU A 133 15.39 6.35 2.38
CA GLU A 133 15.30 5.30 3.42
C GLU A 133 14.83 5.88 4.75
N THR A 134 14.11 5.07 5.51
CA THR A 134 13.89 5.34 6.93
C THR A 134 15.20 5.20 7.70
N ASN A 135 15.33 5.96 8.77
CA ASN A 135 16.48 5.89 9.68
C ASN A 135 16.03 6.16 11.13
N THR A 136 16.95 6.47 12.02
CA THR A 136 16.63 6.77 13.42
C THR A 136 15.96 8.13 13.64
N ILE A 137 15.95 9.00 12.65
CA ILE A 137 15.39 10.37 12.69
C ILE A 137 14.09 10.44 11.89
N VAL A 138 14.10 9.95 10.63
CA VAL A 138 12.93 9.85 9.77
C VAL A 138 12.42 8.42 9.79
N THR A 139 11.26 8.20 10.37
CA THR A 139 10.73 6.90 10.73
C THR A 139 9.36 6.65 10.12
N GLY A 140 8.80 5.49 10.40
CA GLY A 140 7.47 5.10 9.98
C GLY A 140 6.89 4.02 10.87
N GLU A 141 5.81 3.42 10.39
CA GLU A 141 5.10 2.35 11.09
C GLU A 141 4.59 1.31 10.09
N LEU A 142 4.78 0.05 10.42
CA LEU A 142 4.10 -1.09 9.81
C LEU A 142 3.15 -1.69 10.86
N LYS A 143 1.91 -1.99 10.45
CA LYS A 143 0.95 -2.73 11.28
C LYS A 143 0.36 -3.88 10.46
N ILE A 144 0.58 -5.11 10.90
CA ILE A 144 -0.13 -6.27 10.36
C ILE A 144 -1.54 -6.28 10.96
N THR A 145 -2.56 -6.26 10.11
CA THR A 145 -3.96 -6.24 10.52
C THR A 145 -4.62 -7.61 10.45
N TYR A 146 -4.06 -8.50 9.64
CA TYR A 146 -4.53 -9.88 9.48
C TYR A 146 -3.38 -10.77 9.00
N HIS A 147 -3.36 -12.01 9.50
CA HIS A 147 -2.48 -13.07 9.02
C HIS A 147 -3.16 -14.43 9.10
N ASN A 148 -2.99 -15.25 8.08
CA ASN A 148 -3.48 -16.63 8.04
C ASN A 148 -2.50 -17.49 7.22
N TYR A 149 -2.29 -18.75 7.64
CA TYR A 149 -1.42 -19.69 6.93
C TYR A 149 -2.17 -20.52 5.88
N ASN A 150 -3.48 -20.68 6.01
CA ASN A 150 -4.27 -21.50 5.08
C ASN A 150 -5.66 -20.90 4.84
N PRO A 151 -5.88 -20.21 3.71
CA PRO A 151 -4.87 -19.85 2.69
C PRO A 151 -3.84 -18.87 3.26
N PRO A 152 -2.60 -18.83 2.69
CA PRO A 152 -1.55 -17.94 3.15
C PRO A 152 -1.89 -16.49 2.78
N ILE A 153 -2.31 -15.71 3.78
CA ILE A 153 -2.73 -14.30 3.61
C ILE A 153 -2.03 -13.45 4.67
N ILE A 154 -1.50 -12.31 4.25
CA ILE A 154 -0.99 -11.26 5.12
C ILE A 154 -1.52 -9.90 4.65
N SER A 155 -2.13 -9.14 5.57
CA SER A 155 -2.69 -7.83 5.29
C SER A 155 -2.23 -6.82 6.33
N GLY A 156 -2.10 -5.57 5.92
CA GLY A 156 -1.62 -4.55 6.84
C GLY A 156 -1.70 -3.13 6.30
N THR A 157 -1.24 -2.22 7.14
CA THR A 157 -1.11 -0.79 6.83
C THR A 157 0.29 -0.31 7.15
N PHE A 158 0.73 0.74 6.47
CA PHE A 158 2.03 1.36 6.70
C PHE A 158 2.04 2.85 6.36
N TRP A 159 2.97 3.56 6.96
CA TRP A 159 3.37 4.90 6.58
C TRP A 159 4.83 5.13 6.95
N PHE A 160 5.52 6.00 6.27
CA PHE A 160 6.88 6.40 6.65
C PHE A 160 7.28 7.72 5.99
N ASP A 161 8.28 8.37 6.60
CA ASP A 161 9.10 9.38 5.97
C ASP A 161 10.45 8.74 5.63
N ALA A 162 10.98 9.03 4.45
CA ALA A 162 12.25 8.51 3.99
C ALA A 162 13.11 9.67 3.44
N ILE A 163 14.42 9.60 3.65
CA ILE A 163 15.36 10.66 3.30
C ILE A 163 16.45 10.11 2.40
N ASN A 164 16.87 10.89 1.40
CA ASN A 164 18.00 10.56 0.55
C ASN A 164 19.31 11.18 1.07
N SER A 165 20.43 10.89 0.39
CA SER A 165 21.75 11.40 0.73
C SER A 165 21.88 12.92 0.62
N SER A 166 20.99 13.59 -0.11
CA SER A 166 20.94 15.05 -0.25
C SER A 166 20.08 15.75 0.81
N GLY A 167 19.43 14.98 1.70
CA GLY A 167 18.55 15.51 2.73
C GLY A 167 17.11 15.77 2.26
N GLU A 168 16.75 15.35 1.06
CA GLU A 168 15.38 15.44 0.54
C GLU A 168 14.50 14.38 1.15
N ILE A 169 13.28 14.76 1.59
CA ILE A 169 12.35 13.86 2.27
C ILE A 169 11.15 13.55 1.37
N VAL A 170 10.82 12.26 1.29
CA VAL A 170 9.59 11.73 0.70
C VAL A 170 8.67 11.25 1.81
N LYS A 171 7.38 11.59 1.72
CA LYS A 171 6.35 11.18 2.68
C LYS A 171 5.46 10.12 2.06
N VAL A 172 5.44 8.94 2.67
CA VAL A 172 4.54 7.84 2.33
C VAL A 172 3.43 7.77 3.36
N ARG A 173 2.17 7.83 2.89
CA ARG A 173 0.99 7.86 3.76
C ARG A 173 -0.10 6.93 3.23
N GLU A 174 -1.03 6.56 4.11
CA GLU A 174 -2.22 5.77 3.77
C GLU A 174 -1.88 4.43 3.10
N GLY A 175 -0.69 3.88 3.39
CA GLY A 175 -0.24 2.60 2.85
C GLY A 175 -1.11 1.45 3.35
N ARG A 176 -1.51 0.58 2.43
CA ARG A 176 -2.30 -0.62 2.72
C ARG A 176 -1.98 -1.74 1.75
N PHE A 177 -2.09 -2.95 2.23
CA PHE A 177 -1.90 -4.17 1.43
C PHE A 177 -2.76 -5.32 1.94
N ASP A 178 -3.11 -6.21 1.01
CA ASP A 178 -3.83 -7.45 1.26
C ASP A 178 -3.33 -8.51 0.27
N MET A 179 -2.42 -9.37 0.71
CA MET A 179 -1.59 -10.22 -0.15
C MET A 179 -1.78 -11.69 0.18
N GLN A 180 -1.75 -12.52 -0.85
CA GLN A 180 -1.34 -13.93 -0.75
C GLN A 180 0.18 -14.01 -0.92
N TYR A 181 0.86 -14.91 -0.19
CA TYR A 181 2.33 -15.05 -0.20
C TYR A 181 2.74 -16.52 -0.32
#